data_3fcdbe8a5f64cd15701ec655d53b23ee
#
_entry.id   3fcdbe8a5f64cd15701ec655d53b23ee
#
_cell.length_a   1.000
_cell.length_b   1.000
_cell.length_c   1.000
_cell.angle_alpha   90.00
_cell.angle_beta   90.00
_cell.angle_gamma   90.00
#
_symmetry.space_group_name_H-M   'P 1'
#
loop_
_entity.id
_entity.type
_entity.pdbx_description
1 polymer ?
#
loop_
_entity_poly.entity_id
_entity_poly.type
_entity_poly.pdbx_seq_one_letter_code
_entity_poly.pdbx_strand_id
1 'polypeptide(L)'
;MKITGIECLPVYSEWRKNFVFVRVATDAGHVGWGEAYSQYDRDTAVAAQVNELGRYLIGRDPFQIRHIMQIAFDDYAQRRGSLELFCAMSGIEQALWDIAGKETKQPVYNLLGGPVRSRIRVYANGWSYKMQAPEDYARGAESVVKRGFSAMKFDPVPGPWRTYVPKEHIRRAVKVLRAVRNAIGPDVDLLLDIHRRLAPMHAIDLADALAEFEPYWLEEPCQSENVEALAEVRHRSKTPVVTGEALYTRADFRPIFRARAADIVNPDVSNCGGILELMHIAAAAETEAVAVSPHNYNSTTLALSATVHASACMPNFIITEYFLPFEDLGQRLCPNVLKPVNGYIALPEGPGLGLDVNEAAVRAATGRQFPARTLRLPKDEGP
;
A
#
# COMPACT_ATOMS: atom_id res chain seq x y z
N MET A 1 -25.91 -17.36 7.07
CA MET A 1 -25.76 -15.90 6.90
C MET A 1 -25.67 -15.59 5.42
N LYS A 2 -26.30 -14.51 4.98
CA LYS A 2 -26.31 -14.09 3.57
C LYS A 2 -25.96 -12.60 3.45
N ILE A 3 -25.25 -12.22 2.41
CA ILE A 3 -24.99 -10.83 2.04
C ILE A 3 -26.30 -10.20 1.61
N THR A 4 -26.67 -9.06 2.21
CA THR A 4 -27.89 -8.30 1.90
C THR A 4 -27.60 -6.98 1.22
N GLY A 5 -26.38 -6.46 1.30
CA GLY A 5 -25.99 -5.21 0.65
C GLY A 5 -24.48 -5.07 0.54
N ILE A 6 -24.05 -4.46 -0.56
CA ILE A 6 -22.66 -4.01 -0.77
C ILE A 6 -22.73 -2.57 -1.25
N GLU A 7 -22.00 -1.71 -0.58
CA GLU A 7 -21.98 -0.27 -0.85
C GLU A 7 -20.54 0.23 -0.87
N CYS A 8 -20.20 1.03 -1.87
CA CYS A 8 -18.93 1.74 -1.93
C CYS A 8 -19.12 3.19 -1.49
N LEU A 9 -18.27 3.62 -0.58
CA LEU A 9 -18.28 4.94 0.04
C LEU A 9 -16.96 5.67 -0.22
N PRO A 10 -16.83 6.48 -1.29
CA PRO A 10 -15.67 7.33 -1.51
C PRO A 10 -15.63 8.45 -0.44
N VAL A 11 -14.70 8.34 0.49
CA VAL A 11 -14.52 9.23 1.63
C VAL A 11 -13.53 10.33 1.29
N TYR A 12 -13.97 11.58 1.33
CA TYR A 12 -13.13 12.74 1.04
C TYR A 12 -12.03 12.90 2.09
N SER A 13 -10.78 12.75 1.66
CA SER A 13 -9.63 12.75 2.55
C SER A 13 -9.05 14.15 2.83
N GLU A 14 -9.57 15.19 2.20
CA GLU A 14 -9.04 16.56 2.22
C GLU A 14 -7.65 16.71 1.55
N TRP A 15 -7.06 15.59 1.08
CA TRP A 15 -5.73 15.62 0.48
C TRP A 15 -5.53 14.53 -0.58
N ARG A 16 -5.19 14.89 -1.78
CA ARG A 16 -4.78 14.07 -2.94
C ARG A 16 -5.83 13.13 -3.52
N LYS A 17 -6.43 12.23 -2.74
CA LYS A 17 -7.36 11.20 -3.22
C LYS A 17 -8.49 10.97 -2.23
N ASN A 18 -9.60 10.39 -2.66
CA ASN A 18 -10.58 9.83 -1.74
C ASN A 18 -10.15 8.43 -1.25
N PHE A 19 -10.46 8.09 -0.01
CA PHE A 19 -10.50 6.70 0.41
C PHE A 19 -11.72 6.02 -0.21
N VAL A 20 -11.59 4.77 -0.60
CA VAL A 20 -12.68 4.01 -1.21
C VAL A 20 -13.09 2.90 -0.26
N PHE A 21 -13.94 3.24 0.72
CA PHE A 21 -14.42 2.27 1.70
C PHE A 21 -15.50 1.38 1.11
N VAL A 22 -15.43 0.09 1.41
CA VAL A 22 -16.42 -0.91 1.01
C VAL A 22 -17.13 -1.40 2.25
N ARG A 23 -18.46 -1.31 2.24
CA ARG A 23 -19.36 -1.76 3.29
C ARG A 23 -20.16 -2.96 2.82
N VAL A 24 -20.08 -4.08 3.53
CA VAL A 24 -20.87 -5.29 3.26
C VAL A 24 -21.80 -5.55 4.44
N ALA A 25 -23.10 -5.67 4.18
CA ALA A 25 -24.10 -5.99 5.20
C ALA A 25 -24.64 -7.40 5.03
N THR A 26 -25.09 -8.01 6.13
CA THR A 26 -25.64 -9.38 6.16
C THR A 26 -27.01 -9.42 6.83
N ASP A 27 -27.77 -10.50 6.58
CA ASP A 27 -29.06 -10.80 7.24
C ASP A 27 -28.94 -11.16 8.72
N ALA A 28 -27.72 -11.46 9.20
CA ALA A 28 -27.42 -11.68 10.61
C ALA A 28 -27.11 -10.38 11.38
N GLY A 29 -27.19 -9.22 10.72
CA GLY A 29 -26.92 -7.91 11.32
C GLY A 29 -25.43 -7.52 11.36
N HIS A 30 -24.50 -8.36 10.87
CA HIS A 30 -23.10 -7.99 10.76
C HIS A 30 -22.87 -7.03 9.59
N VAL A 31 -22.01 -6.06 9.83
CA VAL A 31 -21.46 -5.16 8.83
C VAL A 31 -19.95 -5.32 8.80
N GLY A 32 -19.42 -5.69 7.64
CA GLY A 32 -17.99 -5.72 7.39
C GLY A 32 -17.52 -4.51 6.62
N TRP A 33 -16.29 -4.11 6.88
CA TRP A 33 -15.63 -2.98 6.24
C TRP A 33 -14.32 -3.41 5.58
N GLY A 34 -14.05 -2.83 4.42
CA GLY A 34 -12.79 -2.96 3.71
C GLY A 34 -12.44 -1.69 2.97
N GLU A 35 -11.25 -1.60 2.43
CA GLU A 35 -10.78 -0.44 1.67
C GLU A 35 -10.19 -0.90 0.34
N ALA A 36 -10.76 -0.38 -0.76
CA ALA A 36 -10.23 -0.56 -2.09
C ALA A 36 -9.18 0.53 -2.37
N TYR A 37 -8.10 0.16 -3.04
CA TYR A 37 -7.08 1.12 -3.48
C TYR A 37 -7.67 2.12 -4.47
N SER A 38 -7.23 3.36 -4.42
CA SER A 38 -7.52 4.35 -5.45
C SER A 38 -6.30 5.21 -5.75
N GLN A 39 -6.17 5.58 -7.01
CA GLN A 39 -5.26 6.63 -7.47
C GLN A 39 -6.03 7.96 -7.59
N TYR A 40 -5.32 9.07 -7.85
CA TYR A 40 -5.93 10.34 -8.19
C TYR A 40 -6.97 10.18 -9.30
N ASP A 41 -8.14 10.78 -9.11
CA ASP A 41 -9.23 10.85 -10.12
C ASP A 41 -9.77 9.48 -10.59
N ARG A 42 -9.47 8.37 -9.88
CA ARG A 42 -9.92 7.02 -10.23
C ARG A 42 -10.88 6.40 -9.21
N ASP A 43 -11.14 7.08 -8.12
CA ASP A 43 -12.04 6.63 -7.06
C ASP A 43 -13.46 6.35 -7.56
N THR A 44 -13.98 7.16 -8.46
CA THR A 44 -15.31 6.96 -9.09
C THR A 44 -15.36 5.66 -9.91
N ALA A 45 -14.30 5.35 -10.67
CA ALA A 45 -14.25 4.12 -11.46
C ALA A 45 -14.16 2.87 -10.56
N VAL A 46 -13.36 2.94 -9.50
CA VAL A 46 -13.26 1.85 -8.51
C VAL A 46 -14.60 1.67 -7.78
N ALA A 47 -15.25 2.76 -7.38
CA ALA A 47 -16.56 2.72 -6.71
C ALA A 47 -17.64 2.10 -7.61
N ALA A 48 -17.66 2.47 -8.90
CA ALA A 48 -18.56 1.85 -9.87
C ALA A 48 -18.31 0.33 -9.99
N GLN A 49 -17.03 -0.08 -10.03
CA GLN A 49 -16.66 -1.49 -10.11
C GLN A 49 -17.07 -2.29 -8.87
N VAL A 50 -16.92 -1.71 -7.65
CA VAL A 50 -17.41 -2.33 -6.40
C VAL A 50 -18.92 -2.54 -6.45
N ASN A 51 -19.68 -1.51 -6.86
CA ASN A 51 -21.14 -1.56 -6.89
C ASN A 51 -21.64 -2.56 -7.94
N GLU A 52 -21.05 -2.60 -9.14
CA GLU A 52 -21.43 -3.57 -10.18
C GLU A 52 -21.13 -5.00 -9.77
N LEU A 53 -19.92 -5.30 -9.26
CA LEU A 53 -19.58 -6.62 -8.77
C LEU A 53 -20.48 -7.02 -7.59
N GLY A 54 -20.79 -6.07 -6.71
CA GLY A 54 -21.63 -6.28 -5.53
C GLY A 54 -23.01 -6.86 -5.87
N ARG A 55 -23.61 -6.49 -7.01
CA ARG A 55 -24.92 -7.00 -7.46
C ARG A 55 -24.96 -8.53 -7.58
N TYR A 56 -23.85 -9.17 -7.95
CA TYR A 56 -23.75 -10.61 -8.11
C TYR A 56 -23.50 -11.36 -6.81
N LEU A 57 -23.17 -10.63 -5.73
CA LEU A 57 -22.81 -11.21 -4.43
C LEU A 57 -23.99 -11.20 -3.45
N ILE A 58 -25.08 -10.49 -3.72
CA ILE A 58 -26.29 -10.49 -2.88
C ILE A 58 -26.85 -11.91 -2.79
N GLY A 59 -27.20 -12.31 -1.56
CA GLY A 59 -27.71 -13.64 -1.23
C GLY A 59 -26.66 -14.74 -1.07
N ARG A 60 -25.39 -14.45 -1.34
CA ARG A 60 -24.28 -15.41 -1.12
C ARG A 60 -23.87 -15.44 0.34
N ASP A 61 -23.25 -16.56 0.73
CA ASP A 61 -22.66 -16.73 2.04
C ASP A 61 -21.31 -15.99 2.13
N PRO A 62 -21.15 -15.00 3.06
CA PRO A 62 -19.92 -14.24 3.21
C PRO A 62 -18.71 -15.07 3.64
N PHE A 63 -18.88 -16.28 4.18
CA PHE A 63 -17.78 -17.19 4.50
C PHE A 63 -17.15 -17.84 3.27
N GLN A 64 -17.80 -17.81 2.12
CA GLN A 64 -17.28 -18.37 0.87
C GLN A 64 -16.30 -17.41 0.17
N ILE A 65 -15.40 -16.79 0.93
CA ILE A 65 -14.48 -15.74 0.44
C ILE A 65 -13.73 -16.20 -0.80
N ARG A 66 -13.09 -17.37 -0.76
CA ARG A 66 -12.36 -17.93 -1.91
C ARG A 66 -13.22 -18.08 -3.16
N HIS A 67 -14.40 -18.64 -2.99
CA HIS A 67 -15.32 -18.87 -4.10
C HIS A 67 -15.82 -17.53 -4.67
N ILE A 68 -16.13 -16.56 -3.81
CA ILE A 68 -16.52 -15.21 -4.23
C ILE A 68 -15.42 -14.55 -5.07
N MET A 69 -14.16 -14.62 -4.63
CA MET A 69 -13.04 -14.07 -5.39
C MET A 69 -12.81 -14.83 -6.71
N GLN A 70 -13.01 -16.15 -6.70
CA GLN A 70 -12.90 -16.96 -7.91
C GLN A 70 -13.94 -16.58 -8.96
N ILE A 71 -15.22 -16.51 -8.60
CA ILE A 71 -16.29 -16.15 -9.56
C ILE A 71 -16.19 -14.67 -10.01
N ALA A 72 -15.69 -13.79 -9.15
CA ALA A 72 -15.42 -12.40 -9.53
C ALA A 72 -14.39 -12.32 -10.67
N PHE A 73 -13.35 -13.15 -10.62
CA PHE A 73 -12.33 -13.18 -11.66
C PHE A 73 -12.72 -14.08 -12.86
N ASP A 74 -13.22 -15.31 -12.61
CA ASP A 74 -13.50 -16.28 -13.67
C ASP A 74 -14.75 -15.92 -14.47
N ASP A 75 -15.89 -15.67 -13.77
CA ASP A 75 -17.20 -15.50 -14.41
C ASP A 75 -17.48 -14.04 -14.74
N TYR A 76 -17.39 -13.15 -13.75
CA TYR A 76 -17.72 -11.75 -13.94
C TYR A 76 -16.71 -11.04 -14.86
N ALA A 77 -15.41 -11.18 -14.59
CA ALA A 77 -14.36 -10.55 -15.37
C ALA A 77 -13.85 -11.39 -16.54
N GLN A 78 -14.29 -12.63 -16.68
CA GLN A 78 -13.84 -13.56 -17.74
C GLN A 78 -12.29 -13.65 -17.81
N ARG A 79 -11.65 -13.66 -16.64
CA ARG A 79 -10.18 -13.69 -16.45
C ARG A 79 -9.43 -12.49 -17.06
N ARG A 80 -10.09 -11.35 -17.17
CA ARG A 80 -9.50 -10.09 -17.64
C ARG A 80 -9.35 -9.14 -16.45
N GLY A 81 -8.11 -9.01 -15.99
CA GLY A 81 -7.77 -8.11 -14.89
C GLY A 81 -7.74 -6.65 -15.30
N SER A 82 -8.02 -5.78 -14.34
CA SER A 82 -7.78 -4.34 -14.41
C SER A 82 -7.52 -3.80 -13.01
N LEU A 83 -6.93 -2.62 -12.91
CA LEU A 83 -6.73 -1.95 -11.62
C LEU A 83 -8.05 -1.86 -10.83
N GLU A 84 -9.12 -1.37 -11.46
CA GLU A 84 -10.42 -1.15 -10.80
C GLU A 84 -11.02 -2.46 -10.29
N LEU A 85 -10.91 -3.54 -11.09
CA LEU A 85 -11.42 -4.84 -10.69
C LEU A 85 -10.70 -5.38 -9.45
N PHE A 86 -9.36 -5.40 -9.48
CA PHE A 86 -8.59 -5.94 -8.36
C PHE A 86 -8.73 -5.07 -7.10
N CYS A 87 -8.83 -3.74 -7.24
CA CYS A 87 -9.15 -2.86 -6.13
C CYS A 87 -10.53 -3.17 -5.54
N ALA A 88 -11.57 -3.34 -6.38
CA ALA A 88 -12.91 -3.68 -5.93
C ALA A 88 -12.94 -5.05 -5.24
N MET A 89 -12.31 -6.06 -5.82
CA MET A 89 -12.19 -7.39 -5.22
C MET A 89 -11.49 -7.32 -3.86
N SER A 90 -10.40 -6.56 -3.77
CA SER A 90 -9.62 -6.41 -2.53
C SER A 90 -10.43 -5.78 -1.39
N GLY A 91 -11.16 -4.70 -1.69
CA GLY A 91 -12.00 -4.03 -0.68
C GLY A 91 -13.17 -4.91 -0.23
N ILE A 92 -13.81 -5.63 -1.15
CA ILE A 92 -14.88 -6.58 -0.82
C ILE A 92 -14.32 -7.74 0.03
N GLU A 93 -13.19 -8.29 -0.35
CA GLU A 93 -12.56 -9.42 0.34
C GLU A 93 -12.19 -9.08 1.79
N GLN A 94 -11.61 -7.90 2.04
CA GLN A 94 -11.34 -7.40 3.39
C GLN A 94 -12.62 -7.30 4.22
N ALA A 95 -13.71 -6.77 3.64
CA ALA A 95 -15.00 -6.67 4.33
C ALA A 95 -15.59 -8.05 4.67
N LEU A 96 -15.39 -9.06 3.82
CA LEU A 96 -15.81 -10.44 4.10
C LEU A 96 -15.00 -11.06 5.25
N TRP A 97 -13.69 -10.81 5.32
CA TRP A 97 -12.86 -11.22 6.46
C TRP A 97 -13.27 -10.53 7.75
N ASP A 98 -13.64 -9.25 7.69
CA ASP A 98 -14.15 -8.52 8.84
C ASP A 98 -15.45 -9.13 9.38
N ILE A 99 -16.38 -9.52 8.47
CA ILE A 99 -17.60 -10.26 8.84
C ILE A 99 -17.25 -11.61 9.48
N ALA A 100 -16.37 -12.37 8.85
CA ALA A 100 -15.99 -13.69 9.35
C ALA A 100 -15.39 -13.62 10.76
N GLY A 101 -14.52 -12.63 11.00
CA GLY A 101 -13.95 -12.39 12.32
C GLY A 101 -14.98 -11.94 13.34
N LYS A 102 -15.93 -11.06 12.98
CA LYS A 102 -17.02 -10.60 13.86
C LYS A 102 -17.96 -11.73 14.25
N GLU A 103 -18.39 -12.55 13.30
CA GLU A 103 -19.24 -13.74 13.56
C GLU A 103 -18.55 -14.74 14.46
N THR A 104 -17.29 -15.05 14.21
CA THR A 104 -16.51 -16.01 15.00
C THR A 104 -15.93 -15.41 16.29
N LYS A 105 -16.09 -14.11 16.50
CA LYS A 105 -15.51 -13.36 17.63
C LYS A 105 -13.98 -13.49 17.71
N GLN A 106 -13.33 -13.54 16.56
CA GLN A 106 -11.88 -13.66 16.43
C GLN A 106 -11.30 -12.50 15.60
N PRO A 107 -10.12 -11.99 15.94
CA PRO A 107 -9.36 -11.15 15.02
C PRO A 107 -8.96 -11.94 13.77
N VAL A 108 -8.89 -11.27 12.63
CA VAL A 108 -8.64 -11.92 11.34
C VAL A 108 -7.35 -12.73 11.33
N TYR A 109 -6.26 -12.27 11.97
CA TYR A 109 -5.01 -13.03 12.02
C TYR A 109 -5.16 -14.43 12.66
N ASN A 110 -6.10 -14.63 13.60
CA ASN A 110 -6.37 -15.96 14.16
C ASN A 110 -6.99 -16.88 13.12
N LEU A 111 -7.86 -16.37 12.25
CA LEU A 111 -8.47 -17.12 11.16
C LEU A 111 -7.49 -17.44 10.02
N LEU A 112 -6.40 -16.70 9.93
CA LEU A 112 -5.31 -16.92 8.97
C LEU A 112 -4.25 -17.93 9.46
N GLY A 113 -4.43 -18.52 10.63
CA GLY A 113 -3.54 -19.52 11.21
C GLY A 113 -2.79 -19.06 12.47
N GLY A 114 -3.02 -17.84 12.90
CA GLY A 114 -2.40 -17.24 14.09
C GLY A 114 -1.14 -16.43 13.78
N PRO A 115 -0.80 -15.49 14.67
CA PRO A 115 0.31 -14.58 14.44
C PRO A 115 1.67 -15.23 14.78
N VAL A 116 2.70 -14.94 13.98
CA VAL A 116 4.10 -15.33 14.24
C VAL A 116 4.88 -14.19 14.93
N ARG A 117 4.24 -13.05 15.14
CA ARG A 117 4.79 -11.88 15.87
C ARG A 117 3.71 -11.14 16.63
N SER A 118 4.10 -10.43 17.68
CA SER A 118 3.17 -9.70 18.57
C SER A 118 2.97 -8.22 18.19
N ARG A 119 3.79 -7.70 17.28
CA ARG A 119 3.74 -6.30 16.82
C ARG A 119 4.29 -6.18 15.42
N ILE A 120 3.87 -5.14 14.70
CA ILE A 120 4.25 -4.87 13.32
C ILE A 120 5.15 -3.64 13.27
N ARG A 121 6.35 -3.77 12.70
CA ARG A 121 7.25 -2.65 12.44
C ARG A 121 6.70 -1.79 11.30
N VAL A 122 6.77 -0.47 11.44
CA VAL A 122 6.30 0.47 10.42
C VAL A 122 7.32 1.56 10.13
N TYR A 123 7.34 2.01 8.87
CA TYR A 123 8.07 3.20 8.46
C TYR A 123 7.14 4.38 8.24
N ALA A 124 7.63 5.60 8.50
CA ALA A 124 6.90 6.83 8.23
C ALA A 124 6.94 7.20 6.75
N ASN A 125 5.78 7.50 6.15
CA ASN A 125 5.70 8.10 4.81
C ASN A 125 4.82 9.35 4.82
N GLY A 126 4.90 10.16 3.74
CA GLY A 126 4.16 11.41 3.58
C GLY A 126 4.74 12.60 4.35
N TRP A 127 5.78 12.41 5.13
CA TRP A 127 6.43 13.45 5.92
C TRP A 127 7.15 14.50 5.09
N SER A 128 7.62 14.15 3.90
CA SER A 128 8.41 15.02 3.01
C SER A 128 7.58 15.84 2.02
N TYR A 129 6.24 15.84 2.17
CA TYR A 129 5.35 16.53 1.23
C TYR A 129 5.63 18.03 1.16
N LYS A 130 5.74 18.57 -0.06
CA LYS A 130 6.06 19.99 -0.39
C LYS A 130 7.46 20.46 0.02
N MET A 131 8.33 19.61 0.53
CA MET A 131 9.71 20.00 0.82
C MET A 131 10.48 20.26 -0.48
N GLN A 132 11.33 21.28 -0.49
CA GLN A 132 12.10 21.66 -1.67
C GLN A 132 13.60 21.69 -1.39
N ALA A 133 14.04 22.38 -0.35
CA ALA A 133 15.43 22.47 0.00
C ALA A 133 15.91 21.25 0.82
N PRO A 134 17.19 20.82 0.69
CA PRO A 134 17.74 19.73 1.50
C PRO A 134 17.53 19.92 3.01
N GLU A 135 17.59 21.18 3.49
CA GLU A 135 17.40 21.54 4.90
C GLU A 135 15.95 21.31 5.37
N ASP A 136 14.96 21.41 4.47
CA ASP A 136 13.56 21.10 4.79
C ASP A 136 13.42 19.61 5.05
N TYR A 137 14.02 18.78 4.17
CA TYR A 137 14.04 17.32 4.35
C TYR A 137 14.75 16.92 5.64
N ALA A 138 15.89 17.55 5.97
CA ALA A 138 16.60 17.28 7.21
C ALA A 138 15.74 17.54 8.45
N ARG A 139 15.09 18.72 8.53
CA ARG A 139 14.17 19.07 9.63
C ARG A 139 12.96 18.13 9.71
N GLY A 140 12.39 17.76 8.55
CA GLY A 140 11.28 16.81 8.48
C GLY A 140 11.69 15.43 9.02
N ALA A 141 12.84 14.95 8.60
CA ALA A 141 13.38 13.65 9.05
C ALA A 141 13.67 13.63 10.56
N GLU A 142 14.24 14.70 11.13
CA GLU A 142 14.40 14.84 12.60
C GLU A 142 13.05 14.75 13.33
N SER A 143 12.02 15.39 12.77
CA SER A 143 10.66 15.33 13.34
C SER A 143 10.11 13.91 13.36
N VAL A 144 10.35 13.12 12.31
CA VAL A 144 9.95 11.70 12.23
C VAL A 144 10.67 10.88 13.30
N VAL A 145 11.98 11.07 13.47
CA VAL A 145 12.76 10.38 14.51
C VAL A 145 12.27 10.76 15.92
N LYS A 146 11.98 12.04 16.16
CA LYS A 146 11.42 12.51 17.45
C LYS A 146 10.06 11.89 17.78
N ARG A 147 9.31 11.44 16.75
CA ARG A 147 8.06 10.67 16.93
C ARG A 147 8.29 9.18 17.19
N GLY A 148 9.54 8.73 17.29
CA GLY A 148 9.92 7.35 17.60
C GLY A 148 10.01 6.41 16.41
N PHE A 149 9.97 6.89 15.18
CA PHE A 149 10.21 6.05 14.00
C PHE A 149 11.69 5.80 13.79
N SER A 150 12.05 4.54 13.51
CA SER A 150 13.40 4.10 13.15
C SER A 150 13.56 3.86 11.65
N ALA A 151 12.54 4.20 10.85
CA ALA A 151 12.54 4.02 9.40
C ALA A 151 11.63 5.06 8.74
N MET A 152 12.01 5.56 7.56
CA MET A 152 11.22 6.53 6.82
C MET A 152 11.42 6.41 5.32
N LYS A 153 10.32 6.58 4.55
CA LYS A 153 10.30 6.52 3.09
C LYS A 153 10.06 7.91 2.49
N PHE A 154 10.73 8.22 1.40
CA PHE A 154 10.49 9.41 0.60
C PHE A 154 11.07 9.28 -0.81
N ASP A 155 10.63 10.17 -1.70
CA ASP A 155 11.13 10.30 -3.06
C ASP A 155 12.22 11.40 -3.11
N PRO A 156 13.48 11.04 -3.38
CA PRO A 156 14.57 12.03 -3.46
C PRO A 156 14.68 12.68 -4.85
N VAL A 157 14.02 12.12 -5.88
CA VAL A 157 14.13 12.61 -7.27
C VAL A 157 13.02 13.62 -7.55
N PRO A 158 13.34 14.84 -8.00
CA PRO A 158 12.34 15.85 -8.24
C PRO A 158 11.43 15.51 -9.42
N GLY A 159 10.17 16.01 -9.34
CA GLY A 159 9.29 16.02 -10.52
C GLY A 159 9.77 17.02 -11.59
N PRO A 160 9.12 17.02 -12.75
CA PRO A 160 8.08 16.09 -13.17
C PRO A 160 8.59 14.68 -13.44
N TRP A 161 7.67 13.71 -13.52
CA TRP A 161 8.02 12.31 -13.81
C TRP A 161 8.55 12.17 -15.22
N ARG A 162 9.80 11.74 -15.32
CA ARG A 162 10.54 11.54 -16.58
C ARG A 162 11.27 10.21 -16.51
N THR A 163 11.30 9.49 -17.63
CA THR A 163 12.05 8.23 -17.78
C THR A 163 13.55 8.51 -17.90
N TYR A 164 13.89 9.56 -18.60
CA TYR A 164 15.26 10.04 -18.76
C TYR A 164 15.44 11.34 -17.99
N VAL A 165 16.43 11.37 -17.12
CA VAL A 165 16.68 12.51 -16.23
C VAL A 165 18.07 13.09 -16.42
N PRO A 166 18.25 14.41 -16.32
CA PRO A 166 19.55 15.02 -16.36
C PRO A 166 20.36 14.70 -15.07
N LYS A 167 21.68 14.69 -15.19
CA LYS A 167 22.60 14.44 -14.05
C LYS A 167 22.37 15.33 -12.84
N GLU A 168 21.80 16.52 -13.04
CA GLU A 168 21.47 17.44 -11.94
C GLU A 168 20.41 16.87 -10.99
N HIS A 169 19.45 16.05 -11.47
CA HIS A 169 18.46 15.38 -10.63
C HIS A 169 19.14 14.38 -9.68
N ILE A 170 20.11 13.60 -10.17
CA ILE A 170 20.90 12.70 -9.34
C ILE A 170 21.73 13.50 -8.32
N ARG A 171 22.40 14.59 -8.75
CA ARG A 171 23.15 15.45 -7.83
C ARG A 171 22.26 16.07 -6.75
N ARG A 172 21.01 16.41 -7.09
CA ARG A 172 20.04 16.93 -6.13
C ARG A 172 19.65 15.84 -5.13
N ALA A 173 19.36 14.62 -5.59
CA ALA A 173 19.05 13.49 -4.72
C ALA A 173 20.19 13.25 -3.71
N VAL A 174 21.46 13.26 -4.17
CA VAL A 174 22.64 13.14 -3.31
C VAL A 174 22.67 14.23 -2.23
N LYS A 175 22.39 15.50 -2.60
CA LYS A 175 22.36 16.61 -1.62
C LYS A 175 21.26 16.42 -0.57
N VAL A 176 20.07 15.98 -1.00
CA VAL A 176 18.95 15.72 -0.09
C VAL A 176 19.28 14.57 0.86
N LEU A 177 19.75 13.44 0.34
CA LEU A 177 20.11 12.31 1.20
C LEU A 177 21.23 12.63 2.19
N ARG A 178 22.24 13.37 1.75
CA ARG A 178 23.32 13.83 2.64
C ARG A 178 22.79 14.68 3.80
N ALA A 179 21.89 15.61 3.51
CA ALA A 179 21.28 16.45 4.55
C ALA A 179 20.42 15.62 5.52
N VAL A 180 19.61 14.70 4.99
CA VAL A 180 18.78 13.79 5.81
C VAL A 180 19.66 12.89 6.67
N ARG A 181 20.64 12.17 6.07
CA ARG A 181 21.52 11.25 6.79
C ARG A 181 22.32 11.94 7.89
N ASN A 182 22.84 13.15 7.63
CA ASN A 182 23.54 13.94 8.64
C ASN A 182 22.63 14.35 9.81
N ALA A 183 21.35 14.59 9.56
CA ALA A 183 20.39 15.01 10.58
C ALA A 183 19.94 13.86 11.49
N ILE A 184 19.80 12.63 10.95
CA ILE A 184 19.22 11.51 11.68
C ILE A 184 20.21 10.44 12.12
N GLY A 185 21.48 10.54 11.71
CA GLY A 185 22.51 9.54 12.02
C GLY A 185 22.42 8.24 11.19
N PRO A 186 23.29 7.27 11.45
CA PRO A 186 23.41 6.04 10.65
C PRO A 186 22.32 4.99 10.95
N ASP A 187 21.72 4.99 12.13
CA ASP A 187 20.89 3.89 12.64
C ASP A 187 19.42 3.93 12.16
N VAL A 188 19.02 4.98 11.44
CA VAL A 188 17.66 5.11 10.91
C VAL A 188 17.61 4.60 9.47
N ASP A 189 16.71 3.67 9.18
CA ASP A 189 16.53 3.14 7.83
C ASP A 189 15.93 4.19 6.89
N LEU A 190 16.64 4.48 5.79
CA LEU A 190 16.15 5.34 4.70
C LEU A 190 15.66 4.47 3.55
N LEU A 191 14.38 4.63 3.22
CA LEU A 191 13.68 3.90 2.18
C LEU A 191 13.42 4.88 1.03
N LEU A 192 13.92 4.56 -0.16
CA LEU A 192 13.85 5.46 -1.32
C LEU A 192 12.84 4.93 -2.32
N ASP A 193 11.89 5.77 -2.72
CA ASP A 193 10.82 5.40 -3.64
C ASP A 193 10.90 6.24 -4.93
N ILE A 194 11.08 5.56 -6.06
CA ILE A 194 11.28 6.18 -7.36
C ILE A 194 10.03 6.11 -8.25
N HIS A 195 9.00 5.39 -7.80
CA HIS A 195 7.69 5.33 -8.48
C HIS A 195 7.76 4.92 -9.97
N ARG A 196 8.53 3.92 -10.33
CA ARG A 196 8.62 3.31 -11.70
C ARG A 196 9.09 4.26 -12.80
N ARG A 197 9.80 5.33 -12.45
CA ARG A 197 10.07 6.42 -13.40
C ARG A 197 11.28 6.23 -14.29
N LEU A 198 12.35 5.60 -13.78
CA LEU A 198 13.64 5.69 -14.44
C LEU A 198 13.86 4.57 -15.45
N ALA A 199 14.61 4.90 -16.51
CA ALA A 199 15.26 3.87 -17.33
C ALA A 199 16.38 3.18 -16.51
N PRO A 200 16.73 1.90 -16.78
CA PRO A 200 17.73 1.16 -16.03
C PRO A 200 19.06 1.91 -15.86
N MET A 201 19.56 2.56 -16.90
CA MET A 201 20.81 3.33 -16.85
C MET A 201 20.79 4.42 -15.78
N HIS A 202 19.66 5.14 -15.62
CA HIS A 202 19.53 6.19 -14.61
C HIS A 202 19.23 5.65 -13.22
N ALA A 203 18.51 4.54 -13.13
CA ALA A 203 18.25 3.86 -11.87
C ALA A 203 19.56 3.32 -11.26
N ILE A 204 20.45 2.78 -12.09
CA ILE A 204 21.77 2.27 -11.69
C ILE A 204 22.68 3.45 -11.28
N ASP A 205 22.75 4.50 -12.09
CA ASP A 205 23.52 5.71 -11.75
C ASP A 205 23.04 6.31 -10.42
N LEU A 206 21.74 6.33 -10.17
CA LEU A 206 21.15 6.81 -8.91
C LEU A 206 21.53 5.90 -7.75
N ALA A 207 21.36 4.57 -7.90
CA ALA A 207 21.72 3.59 -6.87
C ALA A 207 23.18 3.71 -6.47
N ASP A 208 24.10 3.81 -7.45
CA ASP A 208 25.53 3.97 -7.21
C ASP A 208 25.83 5.28 -6.48
N ALA A 209 25.21 6.40 -6.91
CA ALA A 209 25.43 7.71 -6.30
C ALA A 209 24.89 7.81 -4.86
N LEU A 210 23.88 7.02 -4.51
CA LEU A 210 23.25 7.03 -3.19
C LEU A 210 23.78 5.94 -2.25
N ALA A 211 24.60 5.01 -2.72
CA ALA A 211 25.10 3.89 -1.93
C ALA A 211 25.89 4.34 -0.68
N GLU A 212 26.59 5.48 -0.73
CA GLU A 212 27.36 6.05 0.40
C GLU A 212 26.48 6.38 1.62
N PHE A 213 25.15 6.58 1.42
CA PHE A 213 24.20 6.90 2.48
C PHE A 213 23.50 5.67 3.05
N GLU A 214 23.88 4.47 2.60
CA GLU A 214 23.34 3.19 3.06
C GLU A 214 21.80 3.15 3.10
N PRO A 215 21.10 3.42 1.96
CA PRO A 215 19.66 3.30 1.94
C PRO A 215 19.24 1.84 2.16
N TYR A 216 18.17 1.65 2.92
CA TYR A 216 17.65 0.32 3.24
C TYR A 216 17.12 -0.39 1.99
N TRP A 217 16.51 0.39 1.06
CA TRP A 217 16.10 -0.09 -0.26
C TRP A 217 15.95 1.02 -1.30
N LEU A 218 15.89 0.59 -2.57
CA LEU A 218 15.46 1.38 -3.71
C LEU A 218 14.15 0.77 -4.26
N GLU A 219 13.02 1.46 -4.06
CA GLU A 219 11.68 1.00 -4.42
C GLU A 219 11.31 1.51 -5.80
N GLU A 220 10.70 0.61 -6.60
CA GLU A 220 10.15 0.92 -7.92
C GLU A 220 11.10 1.73 -8.82
N PRO A 221 12.37 1.30 -9.01
CA PRO A 221 13.31 2.08 -9.79
C PRO A 221 12.91 2.20 -11.27
N CYS A 222 12.38 1.11 -11.86
CA CYS A 222 11.88 1.01 -13.22
C CYS A 222 10.44 0.52 -13.22
N GLN A 223 9.79 0.52 -14.38
CA GLN A 223 8.44 -0.02 -14.53
C GLN A 223 8.39 -1.50 -14.16
N SER A 224 7.43 -1.88 -13.31
CA SER A 224 7.31 -3.23 -12.75
C SER A 224 6.98 -4.29 -13.81
N GLU A 225 6.34 -3.89 -14.91
CA GLU A 225 6.02 -4.75 -16.04
C GLU A 225 7.24 -5.10 -16.90
N ASN A 226 8.31 -4.30 -16.80
CA ASN A 226 9.58 -4.60 -17.46
C ASN A 226 10.52 -5.33 -16.50
N VAL A 227 10.27 -6.62 -16.34
CA VAL A 227 10.96 -7.50 -15.39
C VAL A 227 12.46 -7.58 -15.70
N GLU A 228 12.86 -7.57 -16.96
CA GLU A 228 14.26 -7.62 -17.38
C GLU A 228 15.00 -6.35 -16.96
N ALA A 229 14.36 -5.18 -17.11
CA ALA A 229 14.91 -3.90 -16.64
C ALA A 229 15.09 -3.87 -15.12
N LEU A 230 14.11 -4.36 -14.36
CA LEU A 230 14.22 -4.49 -12.91
C LEU A 230 15.33 -5.44 -12.51
N ALA A 231 15.43 -6.60 -13.17
CA ALA A 231 16.48 -7.58 -12.90
C ALA A 231 17.89 -7.00 -13.19
N GLU A 232 18.04 -6.20 -14.26
CA GLU A 232 19.31 -5.50 -14.56
C GLU A 232 19.67 -4.54 -13.41
N VAL A 233 18.73 -3.70 -12.96
CA VAL A 233 18.97 -2.78 -11.84
C VAL A 233 19.32 -3.55 -10.57
N ARG A 234 18.54 -4.57 -10.21
CA ARG A 234 18.76 -5.38 -9.02
C ARG A 234 20.13 -6.05 -9.02
N HIS A 235 20.58 -6.61 -10.14
CA HIS A 235 21.86 -7.28 -10.24
C HIS A 235 23.07 -6.33 -10.16
N ARG A 236 22.89 -5.07 -10.52
CA ARG A 236 23.94 -4.05 -10.50
C ARG A 236 23.93 -3.18 -9.24
N SER A 237 22.79 -3.06 -8.58
CA SER A 237 22.64 -2.25 -7.38
C SER A 237 23.24 -2.94 -6.15
N LYS A 238 23.94 -2.17 -5.31
CA LYS A 238 24.35 -2.59 -3.96
C LYS A 238 23.22 -2.42 -2.95
N THR A 239 22.26 -1.54 -3.26
CA THR A 239 21.06 -1.30 -2.45
C THR A 239 20.00 -2.32 -2.83
N PRO A 240 19.33 -2.99 -1.87
CA PRO A 240 18.22 -3.88 -2.16
C PRO A 240 17.13 -3.22 -3.00
N VAL A 241 16.56 -3.96 -3.96
CA VAL A 241 15.51 -3.47 -4.86
C VAL A 241 14.16 -3.98 -4.40
N VAL A 242 13.16 -3.08 -4.35
CA VAL A 242 11.76 -3.38 -4.02
C VAL A 242 10.86 -3.11 -5.21
N THR A 243 9.88 -3.99 -5.45
CA THR A 243 8.80 -3.78 -6.43
C THR A 243 7.54 -4.52 -6.02
N GLY A 244 6.39 -4.08 -6.53
CA GLY A 244 5.15 -4.83 -6.39
C GLY A 244 3.90 -4.03 -6.08
N GLU A 245 3.98 -2.76 -5.72
CA GLU A 245 2.79 -1.93 -5.41
C GLU A 245 1.83 -1.79 -6.61
N ALA A 246 2.33 -1.93 -7.82
CA ALA A 246 1.56 -1.85 -9.07
C ALA A 246 1.24 -3.22 -9.69
N LEU A 247 1.56 -4.32 -9.01
CA LEU A 247 1.29 -5.68 -9.46
C LEU A 247 0.05 -6.27 -8.78
N TYR A 248 -0.67 -7.09 -9.50
CA TYR A 248 -1.93 -7.69 -9.05
C TYR A 248 -1.83 -9.20 -9.04
N THR A 249 -2.27 -9.82 -7.96
CA THR A 249 -2.25 -11.26 -7.74
C THR A 249 -0.86 -11.90 -7.84
N ARG A 250 -0.70 -13.10 -7.30
CA ARG A 250 0.53 -13.90 -7.38
C ARG A 250 0.98 -14.21 -8.82
N ALA A 251 0.07 -14.05 -9.80
CA ALA A 251 0.41 -14.29 -11.20
C ALA A 251 1.42 -13.28 -11.72
N ASP A 252 1.26 -12.00 -11.36
CA ASP A 252 2.17 -10.91 -11.76
C ASP A 252 3.50 -10.95 -10.99
N PHE A 253 3.51 -11.50 -9.77
CA PHE A 253 4.75 -11.66 -8.99
C PHE A 253 5.62 -12.83 -9.46
N ARG A 254 5.03 -13.84 -10.13
CA ARG A 254 5.78 -15.00 -10.63
C ARG A 254 6.95 -14.65 -11.55
N PRO A 255 6.82 -13.75 -12.54
CA PRO A 255 7.96 -13.32 -13.37
C PRO A 255 9.04 -12.62 -12.54
N ILE A 256 8.69 -11.80 -11.55
CA ILE A 256 9.61 -11.13 -10.64
C ILE A 256 10.51 -12.15 -9.92
N PHE A 257 9.90 -13.18 -9.33
CA PHE A 257 10.62 -14.25 -8.63
C PHE A 257 11.53 -15.04 -9.58
N ARG A 258 11.03 -15.45 -10.75
CA ARG A 258 11.80 -16.21 -11.74
C ARG A 258 13.03 -15.47 -12.24
N ALA A 259 12.92 -14.18 -12.48
CA ALA A 259 14.02 -13.34 -12.95
C ALA A 259 14.91 -12.85 -11.80
N ARG A 260 14.56 -13.13 -10.54
CA ARG A 260 15.22 -12.55 -9.36
C ARG A 260 15.32 -11.03 -9.46
N ALA A 261 14.23 -10.40 -9.86
CA ALA A 261 14.18 -8.97 -10.17
C ALA A 261 14.01 -8.07 -8.95
N ALA A 262 13.77 -8.64 -7.76
CA ALA A 262 13.65 -7.91 -6.51
C ALA A 262 14.22 -8.72 -5.33
N ASP A 263 14.65 -8.02 -4.29
CA ASP A 263 15.05 -8.57 -2.98
C ASP A 263 13.88 -8.57 -2.00
N ILE A 264 12.97 -7.63 -2.19
CA ILE A 264 11.77 -7.41 -1.38
C ILE A 264 10.60 -7.17 -2.32
N VAL A 265 9.41 -7.70 -1.99
CA VAL A 265 8.18 -7.35 -2.69
C VAL A 265 7.24 -6.58 -1.78
N ASN A 266 6.52 -5.61 -2.37
CA ASN A 266 5.61 -4.71 -1.64
C ASN A 266 4.17 -4.71 -2.20
N PRO A 267 3.48 -5.88 -2.27
CA PRO A 267 2.07 -5.92 -2.66
C PRO A 267 1.21 -5.07 -1.72
N ASP A 268 0.18 -4.43 -2.26
CA ASP A 268 -0.80 -3.67 -1.48
C ASP A 268 -2.07 -4.50 -1.28
N VAL A 269 -2.51 -4.67 -0.04
CA VAL A 269 -3.70 -5.46 0.32
C VAL A 269 -4.97 -4.96 -0.35
N SER A 270 -5.01 -3.68 -0.70
CA SER A 270 -6.17 -3.02 -1.29
C SER A 270 -6.22 -3.08 -2.82
N ASN A 271 -5.19 -3.64 -3.47
CA ASN A 271 -5.17 -3.84 -4.93
C ASN A 271 -4.71 -5.21 -5.40
N CYS A 272 -3.98 -5.96 -4.58
CA CYS A 272 -3.41 -7.25 -5.02
C CYS A 272 -4.42 -8.40 -5.05
N GLY A 273 -5.64 -8.22 -4.56
CA GLY A 273 -6.69 -9.24 -4.45
C GLY A 273 -7.15 -9.50 -3.01
N GLY A 274 -6.73 -8.69 -2.04
CA GLY A 274 -7.11 -8.77 -0.63
C GLY A 274 -6.13 -9.54 0.26
N ILE A 275 -6.56 -9.82 1.48
CA ILE A 275 -5.75 -10.43 2.55
C ILE A 275 -5.23 -11.82 2.14
N LEU A 276 -6.11 -12.65 1.59
CA LEU A 276 -5.75 -14.02 1.23
C LEU A 276 -4.76 -14.07 0.08
N GLU A 277 -4.92 -13.21 -0.93
CA GLU A 277 -3.99 -13.14 -2.04
C GLU A 277 -2.64 -12.57 -1.60
N LEU A 278 -2.63 -11.58 -0.71
CA LEU A 278 -1.42 -11.06 -0.09
C LEU A 278 -0.65 -12.16 0.65
N MET A 279 -1.35 -13.03 1.39
CA MET A 279 -0.75 -14.20 2.05
C MET A 279 -0.17 -15.20 1.05
N HIS A 280 -0.84 -15.43 -0.09
CA HIS A 280 -0.33 -16.31 -1.14
C HIS A 280 0.93 -15.74 -1.82
N ILE A 281 0.97 -14.42 -2.07
CA ILE A 281 2.15 -13.73 -2.59
C ILE A 281 3.31 -13.89 -1.60
N ALA A 282 3.05 -13.67 -0.31
CA ALA A 282 4.06 -13.81 0.74
C ALA A 282 4.62 -15.24 0.84
N ALA A 283 3.75 -16.26 0.77
CA ALA A 283 4.18 -17.65 0.78
C ALA A 283 5.02 -18.02 -0.47
N ALA A 284 4.66 -17.48 -1.65
CA ALA A 284 5.47 -17.65 -2.85
C ALA A 284 6.84 -16.97 -2.72
N ALA A 285 6.89 -15.74 -2.19
CA ALA A 285 8.11 -15.00 -1.94
C ALA A 285 9.05 -15.72 -0.94
N GLU A 286 8.47 -16.33 0.11
CA GLU A 286 9.22 -17.08 1.12
C GLU A 286 10.02 -18.23 0.49
N THR A 287 9.45 -18.96 -0.46
CA THR A 287 10.13 -20.07 -1.15
C THR A 287 11.32 -19.62 -2.00
N GLU A 288 11.34 -18.35 -2.41
CA GLU A 288 12.40 -17.74 -3.21
C GLU A 288 13.39 -16.90 -2.36
N ALA A 289 13.26 -16.97 -1.02
CA ALA A 289 14.02 -16.16 -0.07
C ALA A 289 13.88 -14.63 -0.31
N VAL A 290 12.69 -14.20 -0.72
CA VAL A 290 12.32 -12.80 -0.93
C VAL A 290 11.52 -12.31 0.26
N ALA A 291 11.89 -11.15 0.81
CA ALA A 291 11.17 -10.53 1.92
C ALA A 291 9.89 -9.83 1.44
N VAL A 292 8.94 -9.62 2.37
CA VAL A 292 7.70 -8.90 2.08
C VAL A 292 7.58 -7.66 2.97
N SER A 293 7.33 -6.53 2.32
CA SER A 293 7.04 -5.25 2.96
C SER A 293 5.75 -4.67 2.38
N PRO A 294 4.58 -5.05 2.87
CA PRO A 294 3.32 -4.61 2.25
C PRO A 294 3.23 -3.10 2.14
N HIS A 295 2.87 -2.65 0.94
CA HIS A 295 2.53 -1.26 0.64
C HIS A 295 1.18 -0.92 1.26
N ASN A 296 0.99 0.32 1.69
CA ASN A 296 -0.27 0.80 2.27
C ASN A 296 -0.49 2.27 1.87
N TYR A 297 -0.77 2.47 0.58
CA TYR A 297 -0.83 3.80 -0.03
C TYR A 297 -1.86 4.71 0.62
N ASN A 298 -1.35 5.75 1.29
CA ASN A 298 -2.17 6.83 1.84
C ASN A 298 -3.36 6.33 2.69
N SER A 299 -3.19 5.26 3.47
CA SER A 299 -4.20 4.79 4.42
C SER A 299 -3.63 4.67 5.84
N THR A 300 -4.46 5.00 6.82
CA THR A 300 -4.21 4.77 8.25
C THR A 300 -5.41 4.13 8.93
N THR A 301 -6.31 3.54 8.15
CA THR A 301 -7.59 3.00 8.61
C THR A 301 -7.75 1.52 8.23
N LEU A 302 -8.75 1.19 7.42
CA LEU A 302 -9.13 -0.20 7.10
C LEU A 302 -8.01 -0.96 6.39
N ALA A 303 -7.40 -0.37 5.36
CA ALA A 303 -6.31 -1.02 4.64
C ALA A 303 -5.09 -1.27 5.54
N LEU A 304 -4.74 -0.32 6.42
CA LEU A 304 -3.67 -0.53 7.40
C LEU A 304 -3.98 -1.70 8.33
N SER A 305 -5.21 -1.80 8.84
CA SER A 305 -5.60 -2.91 9.70
C SER A 305 -5.54 -4.25 8.97
N ALA A 306 -6.09 -4.33 7.74
CA ALA A 306 -5.98 -5.53 6.91
C ALA A 306 -4.52 -5.94 6.67
N THR A 307 -3.65 -4.95 6.38
CA THR A 307 -2.20 -5.15 6.23
C THR A 307 -1.56 -5.68 7.52
N VAL A 308 -1.91 -5.13 8.69
CA VAL A 308 -1.41 -5.57 10.00
C VAL A 308 -1.81 -7.02 10.28
N HIS A 309 -3.07 -7.40 10.03
CA HIS A 309 -3.54 -8.78 10.20
C HIS A 309 -2.77 -9.77 9.33
N ALA A 310 -2.62 -9.48 8.04
CA ALA A 310 -1.86 -10.33 7.13
C ALA A 310 -0.38 -10.40 7.54
N SER A 311 0.25 -9.24 7.79
CA SER A 311 1.67 -9.15 8.18
C SER A 311 2.00 -9.88 9.48
N ALA A 312 1.04 -9.97 10.40
CA ALA A 312 1.21 -10.72 11.64
C ALA A 312 1.47 -12.21 11.37
N CYS A 313 0.93 -12.76 10.28
CA CYS A 313 0.99 -14.19 9.93
C CYS A 313 2.11 -14.54 8.92
N MET A 314 2.82 -13.57 8.33
CA MET A 314 3.85 -13.80 7.32
C MET A 314 5.23 -14.00 7.93
N PRO A 315 5.90 -15.18 7.83
CA PRO A 315 7.26 -15.36 8.39
C PRO A 315 8.29 -14.38 7.80
N ASN A 316 8.22 -14.11 6.50
CA ASN A 316 9.14 -13.27 5.73
C ASN A 316 8.77 -11.77 5.70
N PHE A 317 7.82 -11.31 6.53
CA PHE A 317 7.53 -9.88 6.71
C PHE A 317 8.69 -9.15 7.38
N ILE A 318 9.01 -7.94 6.90
CA ILE A 318 10.06 -7.10 7.51
C ILE A 318 9.55 -5.77 8.06
N ILE A 319 8.72 -5.03 7.34
CA ILE A 319 8.22 -3.70 7.71
C ILE A 319 7.01 -3.35 6.82
N THR A 320 6.15 -2.43 7.24
CA THR A 320 5.08 -1.89 6.37
C THR A 320 4.91 -0.39 6.51
N GLU A 321 4.12 0.20 5.64
CA GLU A 321 3.92 1.64 5.50
C GLU A 321 2.95 2.21 6.53
N TYR A 322 3.31 3.38 7.10
CA TYR A 322 2.42 4.20 7.90
C TYR A 322 2.40 5.65 7.37
N PHE A 323 1.22 6.09 6.91
CA PHE A 323 1.09 7.37 6.21
C PHE A 323 0.66 8.50 7.16
N LEU A 324 1.60 9.31 7.60
CA LEU A 324 1.42 10.34 8.63
C LEU A 324 0.32 11.38 8.37
N PRO A 325 0.13 11.90 7.12
CA PRO A 325 -0.83 12.96 6.87
C PRO A 325 -2.30 12.61 7.14
N PHE A 326 -2.64 11.33 7.24
CA PHE A 326 -4.02 10.88 7.44
C PHE A 326 -4.37 10.45 8.87
N GLU A 327 -3.48 10.66 9.84
CA GLU A 327 -3.72 10.24 11.22
C GLU A 327 -4.99 10.84 11.82
N ASP A 328 -5.19 12.16 11.66
CA ASP A 328 -6.35 12.84 12.22
C ASP A 328 -7.65 12.40 11.52
N LEU A 329 -7.63 12.21 10.21
CA LEU A 329 -8.76 11.69 9.49
C LEU A 329 -9.08 10.25 9.92
N GLY A 330 -8.06 9.40 10.01
CA GLY A 330 -8.21 8.03 10.48
C GLY A 330 -8.87 7.96 11.87
N GLN A 331 -8.45 8.84 12.79
CA GLN A 331 -9.03 8.93 14.12
C GLN A 331 -10.51 9.38 14.12
N ARG A 332 -10.91 10.25 13.18
CA ARG A 332 -12.31 10.67 13.03
C ARG A 332 -13.20 9.55 12.49
N LEU A 333 -12.64 8.76 11.55
CA LEU A 333 -13.35 7.66 10.90
C LEU A 333 -13.41 6.39 11.76
N CYS A 334 -12.36 6.14 12.54
CA CYS A 334 -12.21 4.97 13.40
C CYS A 334 -11.60 5.43 14.75
N PRO A 335 -12.38 5.62 15.80
CA PRO A 335 -11.88 6.11 17.11
C PRO A 335 -10.73 5.26 17.68
N ASN A 336 -10.74 3.95 17.43
CA ASN A 336 -9.72 3.00 17.86
C ASN A 336 -8.71 2.67 16.75
N VAL A 337 -8.47 3.59 15.80
CA VAL A 337 -7.51 3.41 14.72
C VAL A 337 -6.11 3.02 15.23
N LEU A 338 -5.43 2.17 14.48
CA LEU A 338 -4.10 1.70 14.86
C LEU A 338 -3.08 2.84 14.80
N LYS A 339 -2.32 3.00 15.88
CA LYS A 339 -1.27 4.03 16.01
C LYS A 339 0.07 3.41 16.34
N PRO A 340 1.15 3.85 15.68
CA PRO A 340 2.49 3.37 16.03
C PRO A 340 2.98 3.96 17.35
N VAL A 341 3.66 3.12 18.10
CA VAL A 341 4.41 3.50 19.29
C VAL A 341 5.85 3.02 19.10
N ASN A 342 6.79 3.94 19.12
CA ASN A 342 8.21 3.66 18.87
C ASN A 342 8.44 2.85 17.56
N GLY A 343 7.76 3.22 16.47
CA GLY A 343 7.90 2.58 15.16
C GLY A 343 7.21 1.21 15.04
N TYR A 344 6.33 0.83 15.99
CA TYR A 344 5.61 -0.43 15.96
C TYR A 344 4.12 -0.23 16.22
N ILE A 345 3.28 -1.04 15.56
CA ILE A 345 1.84 -1.16 15.81
C ILE A 345 1.60 -2.49 16.55
N ALA A 346 0.89 -2.43 17.68
CA ALA A 346 0.39 -3.61 18.38
C ALA A 346 -0.69 -4.31 17.54
N LEU A 347 -0.82 -5.63 17.67
CA LEU A 347 -1.89 -6.35 16.96
C LEU A 347 -3.25 -5.94 17.52
N PRO A 348 -4.27 -5.71 16.67
CA PRO A 348 -5.62 -5.42 17.13
C PRO A 348 -6.24 -6.64 17.82
N GLU A 349 -6.84 -6.45 18.99
CA GLU A 349 -7.42 -7.54 19.79
C GLU A 349 -8.91 -7.78 19.49
N GLY A 350 -9.57 -6.81 18.85
CA GLY A 350 -11.00 -6.89 18.53
C GLY A 350 -11.32 -7.88 17.41
N PRO A 351 -12.58 -8.37 17.34
CA PRO A 351 -13.02 -9.27 16.28
C PRO A 351 -12.99 -8.60 14.89
N GLY A 352 -12.85 -9.40 13.85
CA GLY A 352 -12.72 -8.89 12.49
C GLY A 352 -11.41 -8.15 12.28
N LEU A 353 -11.46 -6.99 11.63
CA LEU A 353 -10.32 -6.09 11.48
C LEU A 353 -9.98 -5.33 12.77
N GLY A 354 -10.76 -5.51 13.85
CA GLY A 354 -10.52 -4.88 15.14
C GLY A 354 -10.75 -3.36 15.16
N LEU A 355 -11.50 -2.82 14.19
CA LEU A 355 -11.78 -1.40 14.09
C LEU A 355 -13.25 -1.08 14.35
N ASP A 356 -13.49 0.00 15.10
CA ASP A 356 -14.82 0.58 15.31
C ASP A 356 -15.05 1.70 14.31
N VAL A 357 -15.64 1.35 13.14
CA VAL A 357 -15.91 2.33 12.09
C VAL A 357 -17.07 3.23 12.50
N ASN A 358 -16.81 4.53 12.55
CA ASN A 358 -17.85 5.54 12.72
C ASN A 358 -18.58 5.76 11.39
N GLU A 359 -19.61 4.92 11.12
CA GLU A 359 -20.39 4.99 9.88
C GLU A 359 -20.98 6.37 9.62
N ALA A 360 -21.41 7.09 10.64
CA ALA A 360 -21.95 8.44 10.48
C ALA A 360 -20.87 9.43 9.97
N ALA A 361 -19.66 9.36 10.52
CA ALA A 361 -18.53 10.17 10.06
C ALA A 361 -18.11 9.79 8.62
N VAL A 362 -18.08 8.50 8.31
CA VAL A 362 -17.81 8.01 6.95
C VAL A 362 -18.82 8.58 5.97
N ARG A 363 -20.13 8.46 6.24
CA ARG A 363 -21.19 8.96 5.36
C ARG A 363 -21.16 10.49 5.23
N ALA A 364 -20.89 11.22 6.29
CA ALA A 364 -20.75 12.68 6.25
C ALA A 364 -19.57 13.15 5.39
N ALA A 365 -18.55 12.32 5.22
CA ALA A 365 -17.36 12.61 4.41
C ALA A 365 -17.49 12.12 2.95
N THR A 366 -18.59 11.49 2.55
CA THR A 366 -18.83 11.04 1.17
C THR A 366 -19.40 12.15 0.28
N GLY A 367 -19.40 11.92 -1.03
CA GLY A 367 -20.05 12.80 -2.02
C GLY A 367 -19.23 14.02 -2.44
N ARG A 368 -17.99 14.13 -1.99
CA ARG A 368 -17.05 15.17 -2.44
C ARG A 368 -16.01 14.58 -3.37
N GLN A 369 -15.66 15.34 -4.39
CA GLN A 369 -14.59 14.97 -5.32
C GLN A 369 -13.48 16.03 -5.30
N PHE A 370 -12.27 15.62 -5.60
CA PHE A 370 -11.19 16.55 -5.86
C PHE A 370 -11.40 17.20 -7.23
N PRO A 371 -10.98 18.46 -7.42
CA PRO A 371 -10.99 19.07 -8.75
C PRO A 371 -10.04 18.29 -9.67
N ALA A 372 -10.39 18.25 -10.96
CA ALA A 372 -9.53 17.62 -11.96
C ALA A 372 -8.12 18.22 -11.93
N ARG A 373 -7.12 17.36 -12.01
CA ARG A 373 -5.72 17.80 -12.06
C ARG A 373 -5.39 18.41 -13.42
N THR A 374 -4.54 19.42 -13.40
CA THR A 374 -3.92 19.90 -14.64
C THR A 374 -2.89 18.87 -15.11
N LEU A 375 -3.14 18.27 -16.26
CA LEU A 375 -2.17 17.40 -16.91
C LEU A 375 -1.11 18.23 -17.66
N ARG A 376 0.07 17.64 -17.87
CA ARG A 376 1.14 18.29 -18.62
C ARG A 376 0.72 18.61 -20.04
N LEU A 377 1.17 19.74 -20.53
CA LEU A 377 1.03 20.16 -21.94
C LEU A 377 2.34 19.87 -22.69
N PRO A 378 2.34 19.83 -24.04
CA PRO A 378 3.57 19.62 -24.82
C PRO A 378 4.70 20.60 -24.48
N LYS A 379 4.40 21.84 -24.12
CA LYS A 379 5.38 22.85 -23.67
C LYS A 379 6.06 22.50 -22.35
N ASP A 380 5.46 21.61 -21.53
CA ASP A 380 5.97 21.19 -20.23
C ASP A 380 6.90 19.97 -20.37
N GLU A 381 7.02 19.40 -21.59
CA GLU A 381 7.76 18.15 -21.80
C GLU A 381 9.28 18.35 -21.83
N GLY A 382 9.79 19.51 -21.98
CA GLY A 382 11.24 19.75 -21.99
C GLY A 382 12.01 18.86 -22.99
N PRO A 383 13.27 19.18 -23.27
CA PRO A 383 14.11 18.32 -24.09
C PRO A 383 14.42 17.01 -23.41
#